data_0a63067ff6bb66d75a8e394753ed315e
#
_entry.id   0a63067ff6bb66d75a8e394753ed315e
#
_cell.length_a   1.000
_cell.length_b   1.000
_cell.length_c   1.000
_cell.angle_alpha   90.00
_cell.angle_beta   90.00
_cell.angle_gamma   90.00
#
_symmetry.space_group_name_H-M   'P 1'
#
loop_
_entity.id
_entity.type
_entity.pdbx_description
1 polymer ?
#
loop_
_entity_poly.entity_id
_entity_poly.type
_entity_poly.pdbx_seq_one_letter_code
_entity_poly.pdbx_strand_id
1 'polypeptide(L)'
;MAASKSKQKSYIAGFKDISRLTADDFLRVWEHYDADGNGFIEGKELREFFTELVECHDNPEAISPQMFDEMCNCFMEAYDENADGKIEMKELAELLRPEENFLLLFRTEELRSSVEFMETWRKYDTDKSGYIEAAELKSFIKDLLEKPRSEPGIDAAEEVPETITEEKLTKYTNIMLKLFDRNGDGKLEIKEMTRLLPVKENFLMRFEKKKQLSRDEFENVFAHYDKDGNGTIEGDELSGFLKDLMEHENENVDVDSLQSGSQALLSICDVNKDGRIQKDELAMVLLHQSSRTDKD
;
A
#
# COMPACT_ATOMS: atom_id res chain seq x y z
N MET A 1 33.67 -37.32 -14.18
CA MET A 1 34.00 -36.18 -13.31
C MET A 1 32.70 -35.49 -12.93
N ALA A 2 32.17 -35.77 -11.74
CA ALA A 2 30.96 -35.16 -11.26
C ALA A 2 31.37 -33.81 -10.64
N ALA A 3 30.87 -32.72 -11.23
CA ALA A 3 31.04 -31.39 -10.65
C ALA A 3 30.25 -31.33 -9.35
N SER A 4 30.97 -31.20 -8.24
CA SER A 4 30.45 -30.88 -6.94
C SER A 4 29.73 -29.53 -7.04
N LYS A 5 28.37 -29.51 -7.09
CA LYS A 5 27.61 -28.31 -6.79
C LYS A 5 27.86 -27.97 -5.33
N SER A 6 28.62 -26.92 -5.08
CA SER A 6 28.69 -26.30 -3.76
C SER A 6 27.26 -25.96 -3.35
N LYS A 7 26.76 -26.61 -2.29
CA LYS A 7 25.48 -26.21 -1.67
C LYS A 7 25.64 -24.74 -1.27
N GLN A 8 24.98 -23.85 -1.96
CA GLN A 8 24.82 -22.46 -1.58
C GLN A 8 24.06 -22.52 -0.24
N LYS A 9 24.63 -22.02 0.83
CA LYS A 9 23.94 -21.99 2.12
C LYS A 9 22.71 -21.10 1.97
N SER A 10 21.54 -21.60 2.35
CA SER A 10 20.31 -20.82 2.44
C SER A 10 20.56 -19.49 3.16
N TYR A 11 20.12 -18.40 2.60
CA TYR A 11 20.28 -17.07 3.19
C TYR A 11 19.53 -16.98 4.51
N ILE A 12 18.28 -17.46 4.55
CA ILE A 12 17.44 -17.51 5.76
C ILE A 12 18.09 -18.35 6.87
N ALA A 13 18.76 -19.45 6.53
CA ALA A 13 19.49 -20.28 7.51
C ALA A 13 20.64 -19.54 8.22
N GLY A 14 21.05 -18.38 7.70
CA GLY A 14 22.03 -17.51 8.36
C GLY A 14 21.49 -16.81 9.60
N PHE A 15 20.18 -16.69 9.74
CA PHE A 15 19.51 -16.09 10.89
C PHE A 15 19.24 -17.18 11.94
N LYS A 16 19.73 -16.96 13.17
CA LYS A 16 19.70 -17.97 14.24
C LYS A 16 18.29 -18.37 14.68
N ASP A 17 17.34 -17.48 14.52
CA ASP A 17 15.93 -17.69 14.87
C ASP A 17 15.03 -16.81 13.98
N ILE A 18 14.39 -17.42 13.00
CA ILE A 18 13.49 -16.74 12.07
C ILE A 18 12.27 -16.15 12.79
N SER A 19 11.90 -16.73 13.95
CA SER A 19 10.77 -16.25 14.74
C SER A 19 11.09 -15.01 15.59
N ARG A 20 12.34 -14.51 15.54
CA ARG A 20 12.84 -13.39 16.35
C ARG A 20 13.77 -12.47 15.56
N LEU A 21 13.38 -12.13 14.35
CA LEU A 21 14.16 -11.19 13.53
C LEU A 21 14.06 -9.77 14.11
N THR A 22 15.19 -9.07 14.14
CA THR A 22 15.15 -7.62 14.35
C THR A 22 14.60 -6.93 13.10
N ALA A 23 14.17 -5.67 13.21
CA ALA A 23 13.73 -4.90 12.06
C ALA A 23 14.80 -4.78 10.96
N ASP A 24 16.08 -4.67 11.35
CA ASP A 24 17.22 -4.65 10.39
C ASP A 24 17.42 -6.02 9.71
N ASP A 25 17.22 -7.12 10.43
CA ASP A 25 17.33 -8.47 9.85
C ASP A 25 16.16 -8.75 8.91
N PHE A 26 14.95 -8.33 9.28
CA PHE A 26 13.78 -8.41 8.41
C PHE A 26 14.01 -7.65 7.10
N LEU A 27 14.52 -6.42 7.18
CA LEU A 27 14.85 -5.62 6.01
C LEU A 27 15.84 -6.34 5.08
N ARG A 28 16.91 -6.94 5.64
CA ARG A 28 17.88 -7.71 4.84
C ARG A 28 17.27 -8.93 4.17
N VAL A 29 16.34 -9.61 4.84
CA VAL A 29 15.59 -10.73 4.25
C VAL A 29 14.72 -10.21 3.09
N TRP A 30 14.02 -9.11 3.29
CA TRP A 30 13.21 -8.48 2.26
C TRP A 30 14.05 -8.09 1.04
N GLU A 31 15.11 -7.28 1.22
CA GLU A 31 16.00 -6.83 0.15
C GLU A 31 16.68 -7.99 -0.62
N HIS A 32 16.84 -9.14 0.05
CA HIS A 32 17.41 -10.31 -0.60
C HIS A 32 16.46 -10.99 -1.57
N TYR A 33 15.17 -11.08 -1.21
CA TYR A 33 14.17 -11.77 -2.01
C TYR A 33 13.40 -10.86 -2.97
N ASP A 34 13.15 -9.59 -2.64
CA ASP A 34 12.67 -8.56 -3.59
C ASP A 34 13.88 -8.03 -4.39
N ALA A 35 14.47 -8.88 -5.22
CA ALA A 35 15.74 -8.61 -5.89
C ALA A 35 15.63 -7.57 -7.00
N ASP A 36 14.46 -7.43 -7.63
CA ASP A 36 14.19 -6.42 -8.65
C ASP A 36 13.66 -5.10 -8.04
N GLY A 37 13.43 -5.09 -6.71
CA GLY A 37 13.00 -3.91 -5.96
C GLY A 37 11.58 -3.45 -6.35
N ASN A 38 10.70 -4.34 -6.84
CA ASN A 38 9.35 -3.97 -7.26
C ASN A 38 8.35 -3.83 -6.09
N GLY A 39 8.75 -4.20 -4.88
CA GLY A 39 7.95 -4.13 -3.65
C GLY A 39 7.07 -5.36 -3.40
N PHE A 40 7.36 -6.45 -4.13
CA PHE A 40 6.70 -7.73 -3.99
C PHE A 40 7.73 -8.85 -4.08
N ILE A 41 7.47 -9.97 -3.44
CA ILE A 41 8.18 -11.23 -3.69
C ILE A 41 7.27 -12.07 -4.57
N GLU A 42 7.62 -12.23 -5.86
CA GLU A 42 6.78 -12.90 -6.84
C GLU A 42 7.56 -13.84 -7.79
N GLY A 43 6.86 -14.71 -8.46
CA GLY A 43 7.40 -15.52 -9.53
C GLY A 43 8.63 -16.35 -9.15
N LYS A 44 9.82 -15.96 -9.62
CA LYS A 44 11.08 -16.66 -9.32
C LYS A 44 11.59 -16.39 -7.92
N GLU A 45 11.42 -15.18 -7.44
CA GLU A 45 11.81 -14.73 -6.11
C GLU A 45 11.03 -15.50 -5.03
N LEU A 46 9.72 -15.64 -5.22
CA LEU A 46 8.85 -16.41 -4.36
C LEU A 46 9.27 -17.89 -4.31
N ARG A 47 9.61 -18.46 -5.46
CA ARG A 47 10.11 -19.84 -5.55
C ARG A 47 11.46 -20.02 -4.83
N GLU A 48 12.36 -19.06 -4.95
CA GLU A 48 13.65 -19.07 -4.25
C GLU A 48 13.46 -18.97 -2.75
N PHE A 49 12.61 -18.03 -2.32
CA PHE A 49 12.22 -17.87 -0.91
C PHE A 49 11.67 -19.16 -0.32
N PHE A 50 10.69 -19.80 -0.96
CA PHE A 50 10.13 -21.06 -0.48
C PHE A 50 11.13 -22.21 -0.48
N THR A 51 11.99 -22.28 -1.49
CA THR A 51 13.03 -23.34 -1.55
C THR A 51 13.95 -23.21 -0.34
N GLU A 52 14.41 -22.02 -0.03
CA GLU A 52 15.29 -21.80 1.10
C GLU A 52 14.58 -21.95 2.46
N LEU A 53 13.31 -21.54 2.54
CA LEU A 53 12.50 -21.73 3.75
C LEU A 53 12.33 -23.22 4.08
N VAL A 54 12.08 -24.04 3.06
CA VAL A 54 11.96 -25.49 3.20
C VAL A 54 13.31 -26.15 3.55
N GLU A 55 14.42 -25.68 2.96
CA GLU A 55 15.76 -26.17 3.28
C GLU A 55 16.19 -25.90 4.73
N CYS A 56 15.57 -24.91 5.38
CA CYS A 56 15.78 -24.65 6.83
C CYS A 56 15.11 -25.69 7.74
N HIS A 57 14.22 -26.52 7.23
CA HIS A 57 13.57 -27.60 7.98
C HIS A 57 14.42 -28.87 7.99
N ASP A 58 14.26 -29.68 9.03
CA ASP A 58 15.14 -30.79 9.40
C ASP A 58 15.33 -31.92 8.35
N ASN A 59 14.58 -31.94 7.24
CA ASN A 59 14.71 -33.01 6.24
C ASN A 59 14.29 -32.58 4.80
N PRO A 60 15.05 -31.72 4.12
CA PRO A 60 14.69 -31.20 2.80
C PRO A 60 14.74 -32.26 1.68
N GLU A 61 15.49 -33.35 1.85
CA GLU A 61 15.60 -34.43 0.83
C GLU A 61 14.33 -35.31 0.72
N ALA A 62 13.40 -35.19 1.68
CA ALA A 62 12.16 -35.96 1.69
C ALA A 62 11.00 -35.28 0.92
N ILE A 63 11.19 -34.05 0.42
CA ILE A 63 10.13 -33.25 -0.21
C ILE A 63 10.12 -33.49 -1.71
N SER A 64 9.05 -34.13 -2.20
CA SER A 64 8.82 -34.28 -3.63
C SER A 64 8.43 -32.94 -4.28
N PRO A 65 8.64 -32.76 -5.61
CA PRO A 65 8.18 -31.54 -6.30
C PRO A 65 6.68 -31.26 -6.12
N GLN A 66 5.85 -32.30 -6.09
CA GLN A 66 4.41 -32.15 -5.85
C GLN A 66 4.11 -31.65 -4.43
N MET A 67 4.80 -32.21 -3.45
CA MET A 67 4.65 -31.78 -2.06
C MET A 67 5.15 -30.36 -1.85
N PHE A 68 6.19 -29.96 -2.57
CA PHE A 68 6.67 -28.57 -2.57
C PHE A 68 5.61 -27.61 -3.13
N ASP A 69 5.01 -27.92 -4.28
CA ASP A 69 3.96 -27.10 -4.89
C ASP A 69 2.71 -27.03 -4.00
N GLU A 70 2.32 -28.14 -3.34
CA GLU A 70 1.24 -28.14 -2.35
C GLU A 70 1.56 -27.26 -1.13
N MET A 71 2.78 -27.31 -0.62
CA MET A 71 3.23 -26.46 0.49
C MET A 71 3.22 -24.97 0.09
N CYS A 72 3.68 -24.63 -1.11
CA CYS A 72 3.62 -23.27 -1.61
C CYS A 72 2.17 -22.76 -1.72
N ASN A 73 1.26 -23.60 -2.24
CA ASN A 73 -0.15 -23.22 -2.34
C ASN A 73 -0.80 -23.03 -0.96
N CYS A 74 -0.58 -23.95 -0.03
CA CYS A 74 -1.08 -23.79 1.34
C CYS A 74 -0.52 -22.54 2.03
N PHE A 75 0.72 -22.20 1.71
CA PHE A 75 1.35 -21.02 2.25
C PHE A 75 0.73 -19.75 1.69
N MET A 76 0.55 -19.68 0.37
CA MET A 76 -0.13 -18.55 -0.27
C MET A 76 -1.57 -18.41 0.24
N GLU A 77 -2.32 -19.50 0.37
CA GLU A 77 -3.67 -19.48 0.98
C GLU A 77 -3.69 -18.93 2.42
N ALA A 78 -2.59 -19.11 3.17
CA ALA A 78 -2.50 -18.67 4.56
C ALA A 78 -2.03 -17.21 4.73
N TYR A 79 -1.19 -16.70 3.83
CA TYR A 79 -0.48 -15.43 4.01
C TYR A 79 -0.72 -14.41 2.89
N ASP A 80 -1.11 -14.80 1.68
CA ASP A 80 -1.52 -13.90 0.61
C ASP A 80 -2.99 -13.49 0.84
N GLU A 81 -3.18 -12.42 1.62
CA GLU A 81 -4.51 -11.97 2.04
C GLU A 81 -5.37 -11.41 0.89
N ASN A 82 -4.71 -10.79 -0.08
CA ASN A 82 -5.40 -10.17 -1.22
C ASN A 82 -5.56 -11.13 -2.41
N ALA A 83 -4.97 -12.34 -2.33
CA ALA A 83 -4.99 -13.40 -3.33
C ALA A 83 -4.50 -12.95 -4.72
N ASP A 84 -3.46 -12.08 -4.76
CA ASP A 84 -2.86 -11.58 -6.00
C ASP A 84 -1.69 -12.46 -6.51
N GLY A 85 -1.31 -13.48 -5.75
CA GLY A 85 -0.26 -14.43 -6.08
C GLY A 85 1.15 -13.92 -5.79
N LYS A 86 1.29 -12.89 -4.98
CA LYS A 86 2.54 -12.26 -4.56
C LYS A 86 2.59 -12.20 -3.04
N ILE A 87 3.75 -11.92 -2.50
CA ILE A 87 3.91 -11.64 -1.07
C ILE A 87 4.35 -10.18 -0.91
N GLU A 88 3.51 -9.40 -0.26
CA GLU A 88 3.82 -8.06 0.17
C GLU A 88 4.64 -8.07 1.46
N MET A 89 5.26 -6.94 1.74
CA MET A 89 6.09 -6.81 2.95
C MET A 89 5.30 -7.06 4.25
N LYS A 90 4.06 -6.58 4.34
CA LYS A 90 3.18 -6.81 5.49
C LYS A 90 2.89 -8.30 5.70
N GLU A 91 2.66 -9.03 4.60
CA GLU A 91 2.38 -10.47 4.60
C GLU A 91 3.63 -11.27 5.00
N LEU A 92 4.81 -10.88 4.49
CA LEU A 92 6.07 -11.45 4.94
C LEU A 92 6.35 -11.16 6.42
N ALA A 93 6.01 -9.98 6.91
CA ALA A 93 6.19 -9.62 8.32
C ALA A 93 5.34 -10.48 9.27
N GLU A 94 4.17 -10.94 8.82
CA GLU A 94 3.35 -11.89 9.58
C GLU A 94 4.00 -13.25 9.70
N LEU A 95 4.57 -13.71 8.59
CA LEU A 95 5.27 -14.99 8.57
C LEU A 95 6.48 -14.98 9.49
N LEU A 96 7.33 -13.98 9.34
CA LEU A 96 8.62 -13.93 10.02
C LEU A 96 8.55 -13.38 11.45
N ARG A 97 7.44 -12.79 11.87
CA ARG A 97 7.15 -12.25 13.21
C ARG A 97 8.36 -11.57 13.85
N PRO A 98 8.83 -10.44 13.27
CA PRO A 98 9.96 -9.72 13.84
C PRO A 98 9.67 -9.31 15.29
N GLU A 99 10.69 -9.37 16.18
CA GLU A 99 10.55 -8.96 17.60
C GLU A 99 10.01 -7.52 17.73
N GLU A 100 10.42 -6.64 16.82
CA GLU A 100 9.95 -5.26 16.76
C GLU A 100 8.83 -5.15 15.73
N ASN A 101 7.60 -5.41 16.15
CA ASN A 101 6.44 -5.58 15.28
C ASN A 101 5.86 -4.26 14.75
N PHE A 102 6.70 -3.23 14.51
CA PHE A 102 6.24 -1.92 14.04
C PHE A 102 5.63 -1.99 12.62
N LEU A 103 6.06 -2.93 11.77
CA LEU A 103 5.49 -3.11 10.43
C LEU A 103 4.04 -3.61 10.49
N LEU A 104 3.69 -4.40 11.51
CA LEU A 104 2.30 -4.84 11.72
C LEU A 104 1.37 -3.70 12.16
N LEU A 105 1.91 -2.56 12.59
CA LEU A 105 1.10 -1.37 12.88
C LEU A 105 0.44 -0.83 11.62
N PHE A 106 1.09 -0.98 10.46
CA PHE A 106 0.53 -0.55 9.18
C PHE A 106 -0.57 -1.47 8.66
N ARG A 107 -0.64 -2.72 9.14
CA ARG A 107 -1.71 -3.65 8.80
C ARG A 107 -3.08 -3.20 9.30
N THR A 108 -3.13 -2.56 10.46
CA THR A 108 -4.39 -2.08 11.04
C THR A 108 -4.89 -0.78 10.41
N GLU A 109 -4.07 -0.12 9.58
CA GLU A 109 -4.35 1.15 8.92
C GLU A 109 -4.77 0.97 7.45
N GLU A 110 -5.52 -0.09 7.14
CA GLU A 110 -6.16 -0.17 5.82
C GLU A 110 -7.07 1.03 5.58
N LEU A 111 -6.67 1.85 4.62
CA LEU A 111 -7.49 2.99 4.21
C LEU A 111 -8.66 2.50 3.34
N ARG A 112 -9.86 2.97 3.67
CA ARG A 112 -11.07 2.53 2.98
C ARG A 112 -11.26 3.16 1.61
N SER A 113 -10.63 4.31 1.37
CA SER A 113 -10.78 5.07 0.13
C SER A 113 -9.57 5.96 -0.13
N SER A 114 -9.40 6.36 -1.39
CA SER A 114 -8.38 7.33 -1.78
C SER A 114 -8.63 8.73 -1.18
N VAL A 115 -9.85 9.04 -0.77
CA VAL A 115 -10.13 10.27 0.00
C VAL A 115 -9.44 10.22 1.37
N GLU A 116 -9.57 9.11 2.11
CA GLU A 116 -8.86 8.92 3.40
C GLU A 116 -7.34 8.96 3.23
N PHE A 117 -6.85 8.42 2.12
CA PHE A 117 -5.43 8.52 1.78
C PHE A 117 -5.00 9.98 1.60
N MET A 118 -5.73 10.77 0.82
CA MET A 118 -5.39 12.18 0.59
C MET A 118 -5.54 13.05 1.85
N GLU A 119 -6.53 12.77 2.72
CA GLU A 119 -6.64 13.39 4.04
C GLU A 119 -5.41 13.09 4.90
N THR A 120 -4.95 11.83 4.90
CA THR A 120 -3.75 11.41 5.64
C THR A 120 -2.50 12.05 5.06
N TRP A 121 -2.36 12.04 3.73
CA TRP A 121 -1.28 12.71 3.02
C TRP A 121 -1.17 14.18 3.44
N ARG A 122 -2.27 14.94 3.32
CA ARG A 122 -2.30 16.37 3.65
C ARG A 122 -2.04 16.65 5.14
N LYS A 123 -2.41 15.73 6.02
CA LYS A 123 -2.14 15.86 7.45
C LYS A 123 -0.63 15.89 7.74
N TYR A 124 0.15 15.09 6.99
CA TYR A 124 1.58 14.93 7.25
C TYR A 124 2.47 15.74 6.29
N ASP A 125 2.08 16.01 5.06
CA ASP A 125 2.70 17.01 4.16
C ASP A 125 2.35 18.42 4.65
N THR A 126 2.99 18.81 5.76
CA THR A 126 2.63 20.02 6.51
C THR A 126 3.10 21.30 5.83
N ASP A 127 4.22 21.24 5.13
CA ASP A 127 4.80 22.35 4.39
C ASP A 127 4.31 22.44 2.94
N LYS A 128 3.50 21.46 2.52
CA LYS A 128 2.95 21.34 1.16
C LYS A 128 4.05 21.23 0.08
N SER A 129 5.12 20.54 0.43
CA SER A 129 6.24 20.29 -0.50
C SER A 129 5.88 19.30 -1.60
N GLY A 130 4.81 18.51 -1.41
CA GLY A 130 4.41 17.41 -2.29
C GLY A 130 5.16 16.12 -2.02
N TYR A 131 5.83 16.04 -0.89
CA TYR A 131 6.59 14.88 -0.41
C TYR A 131 6.37 14.72 1.10
N ILE A 132 6.50 13.51 1.61
CA ILE A 132 6.61 13.27 3.06
C ILE A 132 8.09 13.12 3.39
N GLU A 133 8.66 14.16 4.00
CA GLU A 133 10.06 14.18 4.41
C GLU A 133 10.30 13.35 5.68
N ALA A 134 11.57 13.04 5.98
CA ALA A 134 11.93 12.21 7.13
C ALA A 134 11.34 12.71 8.48
N ALA A 135 11.22 14.03 8.67
CA ALA A 135 10.64 14.60 9.89
C ALA A 135 9.12 14.39 9.96
N GLU A 136 8.44 14.48 8.83
CA GLU A 136 7.00 14.27 8.68
C GLU A 136 6.66 12.79 8.80
N LEU A 137 7.44 11.93 8.14
CA LEU A 137 7.33 10.47 8.28
C LEU A 137 7.53 10.03 9.74
N LYS A 138 8.48 10.65 10.45
CA LYS A 138 8.70 10.41 11.86
C LYS A 138 7.48 10.77 12.71
N SER A 139 6.81 11.89 12.39
CA SER A 139 5.58 12.30 13.06
C SER A 139 4.44 11.33 12.78
N PHE A 140 4.32 10.86 11.55
CA PHE A 140 3.36 9.84 11.14
C PHE A 140 3.57 8.52 11.91
N ILE A 141 4.79 7.99 11.95
CA ILE A 141 5.13 6.76 12.67
C ILE A 141 4.83 6.93 14.17
N LYS A 142 5.15 8.08 14.74
CA LYS A 142 4.85 8.38 16.15
C LYS A 142 3.35 8.32 16.42
N ASP A 143 2.53 8.99 15.61
CA ASP A 143 1.07 8.98 15.76
C ASP A 143 0.51 7.55 15.67
N LEU A 144 1.05 6.71 14.77
CA LEU A 144 0.65 5.30 14.66
C LEU A 144 0.99 4.48 15.92
N LEU A 145 2.18 4.69 16.47
CA LEU A 145 2.64 3.96 17.65
C LEU A 145 1.92 4.40 18.93
N GLU A 146 1.44 5.64 18.98
CA GLU A 146 0.70 6.20 20.11
C GLU A 146 -0.81 5.91 20.07
N LYS A 147 -1.34 5.41 18.94
CA LYS A 147 -2.76 5.01 18.85
C LYS A 147 -3.05 3.84 19.80
N PRO A 148 -4.11 3.92 20.62
CA PRO A 148 -4.53 2.81 21.45
C PRO A 148 -4.97 1.63 20.57
N ARG A 149 -4.37 0.46 20.76
CA ARG A 149 -4.75 -0.76 20.08
C ARG A 149 -6.10 -1.25 20.59
N SER A 150 -7.13 -1.16 19.77
CA SER A 150 -8.45 -1.71 20.05
C SER A 150 -8.55 -3.11 19.45
N GLU A 151 -7.85 -4.10 19.99
CA GLU A 151 -8.18 -5.49 19.69
C GLU A 151 -9.36 -5.95 20.55
N PRO A 152 -10.43 -6.48 19.95
CA PRO A 152 -11.55 -7.01 20.73
C PRO A 152 -11.11 -8.33 21.41
N GLY A 153 -10.82 -8.25 22.72
CA GLY A 153 -10.58 -9.45 23.55
C GLY A 153 -9.32 -9.44 24.41
N ILE A 154 -8.52 -8.39 24.40
CA ILE A 154 -7.41 -8.22 25.35
C ILE A 154 -7.81 -7.08 26.30
N ASP A 155 -7.85 -7.37 27.59
CA ASP A 155 -8.11 -6.36 28.63
C ASP A 155 -7.01 -5.30 28.56
N ALA A 156 -7.40 -4.07 28.19
CA ALA A 156 -6.56 -2.90 28.00
C ALA A 156 -5.83 -2.40 29.28
N ALA A 157 -5.72 -3.24 30.30
CA ALA A 157 -5.27 -2.85 31.64
C ALA A 157 -3.79 -3.11 31.92
N GLU A 158 -3.02 -3.80 31.05
CA GLU A 158 -1.63 -4.18 31.38
C GLU A 158 -0.52 -3.70 30.43
N GLU A 159 -0.83 -3.08 29.30
CA GLU A 159 0.24 -2.48 28.48
C GLU A 159 0.29 -0.96 28.71
N VAL A 160 1.14 -0.55 29.64
CA VAL A 160 1.66 0.83 29.69
C VAL A 160 2.39 1.02 28.36
N PRO A 161 1.98 1.96 27.48
CA PRO A 161 2.71 2.17 26.25
C PRO A 161 4.17 2.50 26.61
N GLU A 162 5.11 1.64 26.21
CA GLU A 162 6.52 1.94 26.33
C GLU A 162 6.74 3.30 25.69
N THR A 163 7.24 4.26 26.45
CA THR A 163 7.56 5.59 25.92
C THR A 163 8.60 5.38 24.81
N ILE A 164 8.14 5.61 23.57
CA ILE A 164 8.95 5.40 22.38
C ILE A 164 10.10 6.38 22.43
N THR A 165 11.33 5.86 22.52
CA THR A 165 12.53 6.70 22.54
C THR A 165 12.75 7.35 21.17
N GLU A 166 13.33 8.56 21.17
CA GLU A 166 13.69 9.26 19.94
C GLU A 166 14.63 8.44 19.04
N GLU A 167 15.51 7.64 19.63
CA GLU A 167 16.40 6.74 18.90
C GLU A 167 15.63 5.64 18.17
N LYS A 168 14.67 5.03 18.85
CA LYS A 168 13.80 3.98 18.27
C LYS A 168 12.94 4.53 17.13
N LEU A 169 12.38 5.71 17.33
CA LEU A 169 11.58 6.40 16.32
C LEU A 169 12.42 6.78 15.09
N THR A 170 13.63 7.28 15.29
CA THR A 170 14.56 7.58 14.19
C THR A 170 14.98 6.32 13.43
N LYS A 171 15.21 5.21 14.16
CA LYS A 171 15.51 3.91 13.54
C LYS A 171 14.36 3.46 12.64
N TYR A 172 13.13 3.51 13.12
CA TYR A 172 11.95 3.12 12.33
C TYR A 172 11.76 4.00 11.10
N THR A 173 11.92 5.32 11.24
CA THR A 173 11.88 6.26 10.12
C THR A 173 12.89 5.90 9.03
N ASN A 174 14.13 5.61 9.42
CA ASN A 174 15.18 5.22 8.48
C ASN A 174 14.89 3.88 7.79
N ILE A 175 14.31 2.92 8.50
CA ILE A 175 13.88 1.65 7.91
C ILE A 175 12.76 1.88 6.90
N MET A 176 11.77 2.69 7.26
CA MET A 176 10.66 2.99 6.35
C MET A 176 11.13 3.69 5.07
N LEU A 177 12.02 4.68 5.17
CA LEU A 177 12.61 5.29 4.00
C LEU A 177 13.36 4.27 3.14
N LYS A 178 14.20 3.40 3.72
CA LYS A 178 14.90 2.36 2.95
C LYS A 178 13.95 1.42 2.22
N LEU A 179 12.79 1.12 2.77
CA LEU A 179 11.81 0.19 2.21
C LEU A 179 10.95 0.81 1.11
N PHE A 180 10.54 2.05 1.28
CA PHE A 180 9.53 2.69 0.45
C PHE A 180 10.06 3.80 -0.45
N ASP A 181 11.14 4.49 -0.06
CA ASP A 181 11.84 5.47 -0.89
C ASP A 181 12.69 4.74 -1.96
N ARG A 182 12.12 4.57 -3.15
CA ARG A 182 12.78 3.85 -4.24
C ARG A 182 13.81 4.68 -5.00
N ASN A 183 13.57 5.97 -5.11
CA ASN A 183 14.46 6.86 -5.84
C ASN A 183 15.67 7.27 -4.98
N GLY A 184 15.62 6.99 -3.65
CA GLY A 184 16.71 7.24 -2.71
C GLY A 184 16.93 8.73 -2.42
N ASP A 185 15.89 9.55 -2.55
CA ASP A 185 15.99 11.01 -2.33
C ASP A 185 15.73 11.42 -0.86
N GLY A 186 15.41 10.45 0.01
CA GLY A 186 15.16 10.66 1.44
C GLY A 186 13.76 11.15 1.77
N LYS A 187 12.82 11.04 0.85
CA LYS A 187 11.43 11.47 0.97
C LYS A 187 10.50 10.40 0.44
N LEU A 188 9.21 10.50 0.70
CA LEU A 188 8.19 9.64 0.10
C LEU A 188 7.27 10.45 -0.80
N GLU A 189 7.17 10.05 -2.06
CA GLU A 189 6.16 10.51 -3.00
C GLU A 189 4.80 9.85 -2.74
N ILE A 190 3.72 10.39 -3.32
CA ILE A 190 2.37 9.78 -3.22
C ILE A 190 2.42 8.30 -3.60
N LYS A 191 3.07 7.96 -4.71
CA LYS A 191 3.19 6.59 -5.21
C LYS A 191 3.95 5.65 -4.27
N GLU A 192 4.93 6.16 -3.54
CA GLU A 192 5.68 5.41 -2.54
C GLU A 192 4.87 5.27 -1.25
N MET A 193 4.18 6.34 -0.84
CA MET A 193 3.29 6.32 0.31
C MET A 193 2.07 5.40 0.13
N THR A 194 1.55 5.21 -1.11
CA THR A 194 0.46 4.25 -1.36
C THR A 194 0.84 2.81 -1.10
N ARG A 195 2.13 2.47 -1.14
CA ARG A 195 2.62 1.13 -0.76
C ARG A 195 2.73 0.97 0.75
N LEU A 196 3.02 2.05 1.44
CA LEU A 196 3.04 2.08 2.90
C LEU A 196 1.62 2.04 3.48
N LEU A 197 0.69 2.76 2.84
CA LEU A 197 -0.72 2.86 3.21
C LEU A 197 -1.59 2.45 2.02
N PRO A 198 -1.74 1.15 1.77
CA PRO A 198 -2.57 0.69 0.67
C PRO A 198 -4.03 1.06 0.89
N VAL A 199 -4.67 1.49 -0.17
CA VAL A 199 -6.12 1.68 -0.22
C VAL A 199 -6.73 0.34 -0.61
N LYS A 200 -7.75 -0.09 0.13
CA LYS A 200 -8.38 -1.41 -0.04
C LYS A 200 -8.81 -1.70 -1.47
N GLU A 201 -9.31 -0.69 -2.18
CA GLU A 201 -9.81 -0.84 -3.54
C GLU A 201 -9.91 0.54 -4.21
N ASN A 202 -9.42 0.64 -5.44
CA ASN A 202 -9.77 1.76 -6.30
C ASN A 202 -11.24 1.61 -6.74
N PHE A 203 -12.09 2.49 -6.25
CA PHE A 203 -13.54 2.36 -6.43
C PHE A 203 -13.97 2.42 -7.90
N LEU A 204 -13.24 3.14 -8.76
CA LEU A 204 -13.55 3.27 -10.18
C LEU A 204 -13.30 1.98 -10.96
N MET A 205 -12.42 1.07 -10.48
CA MET A 205 -12.16 -0.23 -11.11
C MET A 205 -13.42 -1.10 -11.20
N ARG A 206 -14.41 -0.90 -10.35
CA ARG A 206 -15.70 -1.61 -10.40
C ARG A 206 -16.47 -1.33 -11.69
N PHE A 207 -16.16 -0.24 -12.37
CA PHE A 207 -16.87 0.25 -13.56
C PHE A 207 -16.04 0.12 -14.85
N GLU A 208 -14.81 -0.39 -14.78
CA GLU A 208 -13.85 -0.51 -15.89
C GLU A 208 -14.42 -1.16 -17.16
N LYS A 209 -15.26 -2.19 -17.00
CA LYS A 209 -15.85 -2.92 -18.15
C LYS A 209 -17.06 -2.26 -18.77
N LYS A 210 -17.48 -1.09 -18.29
CA LYS A 210 -18.69 -0.42 -18.72
C LYS A 210 -18.38 0.76 -19.63
N LYS A 211 -19.00 0.76 -20.81
CA LYS A 211 -18.89 1.89 -21.75
C LYS A 211 -19.61 3.16 -21.26
N GLN A 212 -20.50 3.04 -20.28
CA GLN A 212 -21.33 4.14 -19.80
C GLN A 212 -21.85 3.82 -18.39
N LEU A 213 -21.75 4.80 -17.50
CA LEU A 213 -22.34 4.72 -16.16
C LEU A 213 -23.86 4.93 -16.27
N SER A 214 -24.61 4.08 -15.58
CA SER A 214 -26.01 4.37 -15.31
C SER A 214 -26.15 5.48 -14.26
N ARG A 215 -27.35 6.03 -14.13
CA ARG A 215 -27.60 7.06 -13.12
C ARG A 215 -27.38 6.54 -11.70
N ASP A 216 -27.79 5.32 -11.41
CA ASP A 216 -27.61 4.71 -10.09
C ASP A 216 -26.12 4.45 -9.78
N GLU A 217 -25.34 4.08 -10.79
CA GLU A 217 -23.89 3.91 -10.65
C GLU A 217 -23.18 5.25 -10.43
N PHE A 218 -23.60 6.28 -11.15
CA PHE A 218 -23.11 7.64 -10.92
C PHE A 218 -23.41 8.12 -9.49
N GLU A 219 -24.62 7.87 -8.98
CA GLU A 219 -25.00 8.19 -7.60
C GLU A 219 -24.07 7.49 -6.60
N ASN A 220 -23.73 6.22 -6.85
CA ASN A 220 -22.81 5.46 -6.00
C ASN A 220 -21.37 6.02 -6.07
N VAL A 221 -20.90 6.39 -7.28
CA VAL A 221 -19.58 7.02 -7.46
C VAL A 221 -19.54 8.35 -6.73
N PHE A 222 -20.52 9.21 -6.93
CA PHE A 222 -20.57 10.51 -6.28
C PHE A 222 -20.59 10.37 -4.76
N ALA A 223 -21.48 9.54 -4.20
CA ALA A 223 -21.57 9.30 -2.75
C ALA A 223 -20.32 8.65 -2.13
N HIS A 224 -19.51 7.96 -2.94
CA HIS A 224 -18.24 7.41 -2.44
C HIS A 224 -17.20 8.51 -2.19
N TYR A 225 -17.15 9.53 -3.05
CA TYR A 225 -16.19 10.62 -2.96
C TYR A 225 -16.69 11.82 -2.15
N ASP A 226 -17.99 12.10 -2.15
CA ASP A 226 -18.66 13.08 -1.26
C ASP A 226 -18.76 12.51 0.16
N LYS A 227 -17.62 12.51 0.88
CA LYS A 227 -17.47 11.82 2.16
C LYS A 227 -18.20 12.54 3.29
N ASP A 228 -18.25 13.85 3.26
CA ASP A 228 -18.94 14.67 4.24
C ASP A 228 -20.45 14.84 3.93
N GLY A 229 -20.90 14.41 2.74
CA GLY A 229 -22.31 14.45 2.33
C GLY A 229 -22.81 15.86 2.06
N ASN A 230 -21.93 16.80 1.73
CA ASN A 230 -22.30 18.20 1.48
C ASN A 230 -22.87 18.44 0.07
N GLY A 231 -22.84 17.42 -0.81
CA GLY A 231 -23.31 17.47 -2.19
C GLY A 231 -22.33 18.07 -3.17
N THR A 232 -21.06 18.25 -2.76
CA THR A 232 -19.97 18.71 -3.61
C THR A 232 -18.74 17.81 -3.43
N ILE A 233 -17.91 17.71 -4.47
CA ILE A 233 -16.59 17.09 -4.39
C ILE A 233 -15.54 18.19 -4.43
N GLU A 234 -14.80 18.35 -3.33
CA GLU A 234 -13.81 19.40 -3.16
C GLU A 234 -12.59 18.94 -2.35
N GLY A 235 -11.50 19.71 -2.39
CA GLY A 235 -10.32 19.46 -1.54
C GLY A 235 -9.76 18.04 -1.68
N ASP A 236 -9.72 17.28 -0.58
CA ASP A 236 -9.21 15.91 -0.54
C ASP A 236 -10.12 14.91 -1.25
N GLU A 237 -11.42 15.19 -1.29
CA GLU A 237 -12.39 14.38 -2.02
C GLU A 237 -12.09 14.43 -3.52
N LEU A 238 -11.85 15.63 -4.04
CA LEU A 238 -11.44 15.83 -5.44
C LEU A 238 -10.08 15.20 -5.72
N SER A 239 -9.13 15.33 -4.81
CA SER A 239 -7.81 14.71 -4.93
C SER A 239 -7.89 13.19 -4.89
N GLY A 240 -8.74 12.62 -4.04
CA GLY A 240 -8.99 11.18 -3.96
C GLY A 240 -9.66 10.64 -5.22
N PHE A 241 -10.65 11.37 -5.76
CA PHE A 241 -11.28 11.02 -7.03
C PHE A 241 -10.28 11.03 -8.19
N LEU A 242 -9.46 12.07 -8.28
CA LEU A 242 -8.44 12.19 -9.32
C LEU A 242 -7.35 11.14 -9.20
N LYS A 243 -6.93 10.80 -7.97
CA LYS A 243 -5.99 9.73 -7.74
C LYS A 243 -6.51 8.41 -8.31
N ASP A 244 -7.74 8.03 -7.96
CA ASP A 244 -8.36 6.81 -8.47
C ASP A 244 -8.53 6.83 -9.99
N LEU A 245 -8.87 7.98 -10.57
CA LEU A 245 -9.02 8.14 -12.01
C LEU A 245 -7.67 7.99 -12.74
N MET A 246 -6.60 8.61 -12.24
CA MET A 246 -5.26 8.52 -12.80
C MET A 246 -4.69 7.10 -12.71
N GLU A 247 -4.88 6.43 -11.57
CA GLU A 247 -4.50 5.02 -11.42
C GLU A 247 -5.25 4.11 -12.38
N HIS A 248 -6.55 4.35 -12.59
CA HIS A 248 -7.35 3.62 -13.55
C HIS A 248 -6.84 3.79 -14.99
N GLU A 249 -6.42 4.99 -15.37
CA GLU A 249 -5.84 5.29 -16.69
C GLU A 249 -4.34 4.94 -16.79
N ASN A 250 -3.74 4.34 -15.75
CA ASN A 250 -2.30 4.05 -15.65
C ASN A 250 -1.41 5.30 -15.78
N GLU A 251 -1.90 6.44 -15.36
CA GLU A 251 -1.13 7.69 -15.31
C GLU A 251 -0.29 7.77 -14.03
N ASN A 252 0.75 8.59 -14.06
CA ASN A 252 1.57 8.82 -12.88
C ASN A 252 0.80 9.70 -11.87
N VAL A 253 0.75 9.28 -10.62
CA VAL A 253 0.08 10.00 -9.54
C VAL A 253 1.13 10.70 -8.70
N ASP A 254 1.31 12.00 -8.94
CA ASP A 254 2.09 12.91 -8.12
C ASP A 254 1.30 14.19 -7.84
N VAL A 255 1.81 15.05 -6.94
CA VAL A 255 1.09 16.25 -6.51
C VAL A 255 0.85 17.22 -7.67
N ASP A 256 1.82 17.39 -8.57
CA ASP A 256 1.70 18.29 -9.72
C ASP A 256 0.64 17.79 -10.71
N SER A 257 0.62 16.48 -10.95
CA SER A 257 -0.39 15.83 -11.80
C SER A 257 -1.78 15.93 -11.19
N LEU A 258 -1.94 15.72 -9.89
CA LEU A 258 -3.20 15.91 -9.18
C LEU A 258 -3.69 17.36 -9.24
N GLN A 259 -2.78 18.31 -9.05
CA GLN A 259 -3.11 19.73 -9.13
C GLN A 259 -3.52 20.14 -10.54
N SER A 260 -2.79 19.68 -11.56
CA SER A 260 -3.10 19.92 -12.96
C SER A 260 -4.44 19.29 -13.36
N GLY A 261 -4.68 18.04 -12.93
CA GLY A 261 -5.93 17.32 -13.12
C GLY A 261 -7.11 18.02 -12.44
N SER A 262 -6.92 18.52 -11.23
CA SER A 262 -7.94 19.32 -10.51
C SER A 262 -8.31 20.58 -11.27
N GLN A 263 -7.33 21.35 -11.74
CA GLN A 263 -7.57 22.53 -12.54
C GLN A 263 -8.27 22.22 -13.86
N ALA A 264 -7.86 21.14 -14.53
CA ALA A 264 -8.48 20.69 -15.78
C ALA A 264 -9.95 20.28 -15.54
N LEU A 265 -10.21 19.47 -14.52
CA LEU A 265 -11.56 19.00 -14.21
C LEU A 265 -12.48 20.15 -13.79
N LEU A 266 -12.01 21.05 -12.93
CA LEU A 266 -12.75 22.27 -12.55
C LEU A 266 -13.03 23.15 -13.78
N SER A 267 -12.10 23.32 -14.71
CA SER A 267 -12.31 24.13 -15.92
C SER A 267 -13.43 23.56 -16.82
N ILE A 268 -13.67 22.26 -16.74
CA ILE A 268 -14.69 21.55 -17.56
C ILE A 268 -16.03 21.46 -16.82
N CYS A 269 -15.99 21.14 -15.53
CA CYS A 269 -17.17 20.81 -14.74
C CYS A 269 -17.73 21.99 -13.94
N ASP A 270 -16.88 22.85 -13.38
CA ASP A 270 -17.28 23.94 -12.49
C ASP A 270 -17.86 25.12 -13.31
N VAL A 271 -19.18 25.03 -13.55
CA VAL A 271 -19.92 26.01 -14.37
C VAL A 271 -20.14 27.32 -13.59
N ASN A 272 -20.35 27.22 -12.28
CA ASN A 272 -20.63 28.36 -11.42
C ASN A 272 -19.35 29.05 -10.89
N LYS A 273 -18.17 28.45 -11.10
CA LYS A 273 -16.84 28.94 -10.71
C LYS A 273 -16.67 29.15 -9.20
N ASP A 274 -17.24 28.23 -8.41
CA ASP A 274 -17.10 28.24 -6.96
C ASP A 274 -15.90 27.42 -6.43
N GLY A 275 -15.16 26.76 -7.33
CA GLY A 275 -13.99 25.94 -7.02
C GLY A 275 -14.34 24.55 -6.49
N ARG A 276 -15.58 24.11 -6.63
CA ARG A 276 -16.12 22.81 -6.21
C ARG A 276 -16.78 22.13 -7.37
N ILE A 277 -16.99 20.85 -7.28
CA ILE A 277 -17.73 20.08 -8.28
C ILE A 277 -19.02 19.61 -7.68
N GLN A 278 -20.11 20.23 -8.07
CA GLN A 278 -21.45 19.84 -7.65
C GLN A 278 -21.88 18.55 -8.37
N LYS A 279 -22.79 17.82 -7.77
CA LYS A 279 -23.28 16.57 -8.31
C LYS A 279 -23.83 16.70 -9.74
N ASP A 280 -24.62 17.72 -9.99
CA ASP A 280 -25.19 17.96 -11.32
C ASP A 280 -24.13 18.35 -12.36
N GLU A 281 -23.09 19.06 -11.94
CA GLU A 281 -21.95 19.43 -12.78
C GLU A 281 -21.14 18.18 -13.19
N LEU A 282 -20.83 17.30 -12.26
CA LEU A 282 -20.14 16.04 -12.56
C LEU A 282 -21.01 15.10 -13.41
N ALA A 283 -22.33 15.07 -13.14
CA ALA A 283 -23.26 14.27 -13.92
C ALA A 283 -23.32 14.69 -15.40
N MET A 284 -23.23 16.00 -15.68
CA MET A 284 -23.18 16.51 -17.06
C MET A 284 -21.98 15.96 -17.84
N VAL A 285 -20.84 15.78 -17.19
CA VAL A 285 -19.61 15.29 -17.84
C VAL A 285 -19.64 13.78 -17.95
N LEU A 286 -19.90 13.05 -16.86
CA LEU A 286 -19.80 11.59 -16.85
C LEU A 286 -20.96 10.88 -17.54
N LEU A 287 -22.17 11.46 -17.54
CA LEU A 287 -23.36 10.87 -18.17
C LEU A 287 -23.59 11.34 -19.60
N HIS A 288 -23.02 12.49 -20.05
CA HIS A 288 -23.29 13.07 -21.37
C HIS A 288 -22.14 12.90 -22.39
N GLN A 289 -20.96 12.36 -22.03
CA GLN A 289 -19.88 12.11 -23.00
C GLN A 289 -20.24 11.09 -24.10
N SER A 290 -21.32 10.35 -23.96
CA SER A 290 -21.73 9.30 -24.90
C SER A 290 -22.54 9.78 -26.11
N SER A 291 -22.86 11.07 -26.25
CA SER A 291 -23.62 11.58 -27.39
C SER A 291 -22.77 12.05 -28.58
N ARG A 292 -21.43 11.99 -28.49
CA ARG A 292 -20.52 12.54 -29.52
C ARG A 292 -19.78 11.54 -30.40
N THR A 293 -19.85 10.23 -30.12
CA THR A 293 -19.12 9.20 -30.90
C THR A 293 -19.94 8.42 -31.91
N ASP A 294 -21.25 8.71 -32.09
CA ASP A 294 -22.11 8.04 -33.09
C ASP A 294 -22.47 8.94 -34.31
N LYS A 295 -21.53 9.80 -34.71
CA LYS A 295 -21.62 10.46 -36.03
C LYS A 295 -20.19 10.62 -36.58
N ASP A 296 -19.72 9.55 -37.22
CA ASP A 296 -18.99 9.59 -38.52
C ASP A 296 -18.81 8.15 -39.01
#